data_dd7d2782f9f9de5767bb55b6a8d02162
#
_entry.id   dd7d2782f9f9de5767bb55b6a8d02162
#
_cell.length_a   1.000
_cell.length_b   1.000
_cell.length_c   1.000
_cell.angle_alpha   90.00
_cell.angle_beta   90.00
_cell.angle_gamma   90.00
#
_symmetry.space_group_name_H-M   'P 1'
#
loop_
_entity.id
_entity.type
_entity.pdbx_description
1 polymer ?
#
loop_
_entity_poly.entity_id
_entity_poly.type
_entity_poly.pdbx_seq_one_letter_code
_entity_poly.pdbx_strand_id
1 'polypeptide(L)'
;MGSAPTPSSAIRAAALLLAALVLAVPAPALGDADPASDVLLLQNTFVPGSPLPSGAFSEQLRGVTERAHKAGFALRVAVIGSPSDLGAIPGMFGHPQRYAGFLGTELTAGKLTVALLVVMPAGFGSFELPAAGALRALRAPPADSDGLVRAAIEAIEKLSAAEGHPVKAPPAKGGGGGAPTALVFVVPVILLALAGLAVSRRARRVDAGRDIESGA
;
A
#
# COMPACT_ATOMS: atom_id res chain seq x y z
N MET A 1 -26.06 -20.16 -55.79
CA MET A 1 -25.40 -18.84 -55.66
C MET A 1 -25.36 -18.53 -54.17
N GLY A 2 -24.25 -18.81 -53.54
CA GLY A 2 -24.05 -18.56 -52.10
C GLY A 2 -23.49 -17.14 -51.92
N SER A 3 -24.20 -16.32 -51.19
CA SER A 3 -23.74 -14.98 -50.84
C SER A 3 -22.60 -15.10 -49.83
N ALA A 4 -21.41 -14.64 -50.21
CA ALA A 4 -20.30 -14.53 -49.29
C ALA A 4 -20.66 -13.54 -48.16
N PRO A 5 -20.31 -13.83 -46.89
CA PRO A 5 -20.56 -12.92 -45.80
C PRO A 5 -19.78 -11.62 -46.01
N THR A 6 -20.47 -10.50 -45.90
CA THR A 6 -19.86 -9.18 -46.03
C THR A 6 -18.79 -8.96 -44.95
N PRO A 7 -17.63 -8.37 -45.26
CA PRO A 7 -16.53 -8.19 -44.29
C PRO A 7 -16.93 -7.38 -43.04
N SER A 8 -18.04 -6.63 -43.11
CA SER A 8 -18.61 -5.89 -41.99
C SER A 8 -19.18 -6.79 -40.87
N SER A 9 -19.68 -7.98 -41.20
CA SER A 9 -20.26 -8.92 -40.20
C SER A 9 -19.16 -9.61 -39.37
N ALA A 10 -18.06 -9.98 -39.98
CA ALA A 10 -16.93 -10.59 -39.31
C ALA A 10 -16.23 -9.60 -38.31
N ILE A 11 -16.09 -8.34 -38.72
CA ILE A 11 -15.53 -7.28 -37.89
C ILE A 11 -16.43 -6.99 -36.67
N ARG A 12 -17.74 -6.96 -36.87
CA ARG A 12 -18.72 -6.77 -35.78
C ARG A 12 -18.72 -7.95 -34.81
N ALA A 13 -18.64 -9.17 -35.29
CA ALA A 13 -18.55 -10.36 -34.45
C ALA A 13 -17.24 -10.39 -33.65
N ALA A 14 -16.11 -10.04 -34.23
CA ALA A 14 -14.82 -9.93 -33.54
C ALA A 14 -14.83 -8.83 -32.49
N ALA A 15 -15.43 -7.67 -32.78
CA ALA A 15 -15.55 -6.58 -31.81
C ALA A 15 -16.46 -6.93 -30.62
N LEU A 16 -17.54 -7.66 -30.83
CA LEU A 16 -18.44 -8.13 -29.79
C LEU A 16 -17.75 -9.21 -28.89
N LEU A 17 -16.98 -10.12 -29.50
CA LEU A 17 -16.20 -11.10 -28.78
C LEU A 17 -15.10 -10.46 -27.93
N LEU A 18 -14.42 -9.43 -28.44
CA LEU A 18 -13.42 -8.69 -27.70
C LEU A 18 -14.02 -7.90 -26.53
N ALA A 19 -15.19 -7.28 -26.75
CA ALA A 19 -15.92 -6.59 -25.70
C ALA A 19 -16.43 -7.54 -24.60
N ALA A 20 -16.91 -8.74 -24.98
CA ALA A 20 -17.31 -9.78 -24.03
C ALA A 20 -16.12 -10.32 -23.22
N LEU A 21 -14.94 -10.43 -23.82
CA LEU A 21 -13.72 -10.88 -23.14
C LEU A 21 -13.22 -9.85 -22.13
N VAL A 22 -13.36 -8.54 -22.40
CA VAL A 22 -12.98 -7.46 -21.47
C VAL A 22 -13.95 -7.41 -20.29
N LEU A 23 -15.24 -7.72 -20.49
CA LEU A 23 -16.25 -7.78 -19.42
C LEU A 23 -16.16 -9.06 -18.56
N ALA A 24 -15.47 -10.08 -19.05
CA ALA A 24 -15.26 -11.35 -18.32
C ALA A 24 -14.01 -11.34 -17.41
N VAL A 25 -13.29 -10.21 -17.29
CA VAL A 25 -12.25 -10.09 -16.27
C VAL A 25 -12.99 -10.09 -14.93
N PRO A 26 -12.84 -11.15 -14.09
CA PRO A 26 -13.42 -11.11 -12.76
C PRO A 26 -12.82 -9.90 -12.07
N ALA A 27 -13.70 -8.96 -11.66
CA ALA A 27 -13.29 -7.95 -10.70
C ALA A 27 -12.63 -8.71 -9.55
N PRO A 28 -11.44 -8.32 -9.07
CA PRO A 28 -10.92 -8.92 -7.86
C PRO A 28 -12.06 -8.82 -6.85
N ALA A 29 -12.56 -9.97 -6.41
CA ALA A 29 -13.44 -10.01 -5.26
C ALA A 29 -12.60 -9.34 -4.17
N LEU A 30 -12.92 -8.09 -3.84
CA LEU A 30 -12.53 -7.47 -2.57
C LEU A 30 -13.30 -8.26 -1.51
N GLY A 31 -12.94 -9.55 -1.48
CA GLY A 31 -13.34 -10.47 -0.45
C GLY A 31 -12.50 -10.13 0.74
N ASP A 32 -13.24 -9.85 1.73
CA ASP A 32 -12.89 -10.02 3.10
C ASP A 32 -11.85 -9.03 3.61
N ALA A 33 -12.35 -8.10 4.01
CA ALA A 33 -12.76 -7.77 5.27
C ALA A 33 -11.85 -6.85 6.05
N ASP A 34 -10.68 -7.23 6.48
CA ASP A 34 -9.78 -6.41 7.29
C ASP A 34 -8.47 -6.13 6.52
N PRO A 35 -8.30 -4.92 5.95
CA PRO A 35 -7.08 -4.58 5.22
C PRO A 35 -5.80 -4.75 6.04
N ALA A 36 -5.88 -4.62 7.37
CA ALA A 36 -4.72 -4.79 8.23
C ALA A 36 -4.31 -6.26 8.35
N SER A 37 -5.25 -7.21 8.34
CA SER A 37 -4.92 -8.63 8.37
C SER A 37 -4.13 -9.03 7.14
N ASP A 38 -4.58 -8.65 5.95
CA ASP A 38 -3.91 -8.97 4.68
C ASP A 38 -2.48 -8.41 4.63
N VAL A 39 -2.32 -7.16 5.03
CA VAL A 39 -0.99 -6.52 5.06
C VAL A 39 -0.10 -7.18 6.11
N LEU A 40 -0.61 -7.45 7.30
CA LEU A 40 0.17 -8.00 8.40
C LEU A 40 0.51 -9.49 8.24
N LEU A 41 -0.12 -10.21 7.34
CA LEU A 41 0.35 -11.54 6.93
C LEU A 41 1.73 -11.48 6.25
N LEU A 42 2.00 -10.41 5.51
CA LEU A 42 3.20 -10.25 4.69
C LEU A 42 4.20 -9.24 5.28
N GLN A 43 3.74 -8.29 6.09
CA GLN A 43 4.52 -7.18 6.64
C GLN A 43 4.37 -7.12 8.16
N ASN A 44 5.24 -6.36 8.82
CA ASN A 44 5.19 -6.19 10.27
C ASN A 44 4.45 -4.93 10.72
N THR A 45 4.07 -4.06 9.78
CA THR A 45 3.40 -2.79 10.06
C THR A 45 2.27 -2.52 9.08
N PHE A 46 1.13 -2.08 9.59
CA PHE A 46 0.03 -1.48 8.86
C PHE A 46 -0.14 -0.04 9.30
N VAL A 47 -0.33 0.88 8.37
CA VAL A 47 -0.54 2.31 8.62
C VAL A 47 -1.83 2.79 7.96
N PRO A 48 -2.46 3.89 8.47
CA PRO A 48 -3.70 4.40 7.92
C PRO A 48 -3.63 4.68 6.42
N GLY A 49 -4.70 4.34 5.70
CA GLY A 49 -4.80 4.60 4.27
C GLY A 49 -5.23 6.03 3.94
N SER A 50 -6.01 6.67 4.83
CA SER A 50 -6.52 8.02 4.60
C SER A 50 -6.86 8.74 5.92
N PRO A 51 -6.21 9.89 6.22
CA PRO A 51 -5.03 10.41 5.52
C PRO A 51 -3.79 9.54 5.75
N LEU A 52 -2.92 9.46 4.74
CA LEU A 52 -1.64 8.78 4.87
C LEU A 52 -0.73 9.53 5.85
N PRO A 53 0.01 8.83 6.71
CA PRO A 53 1.08 9.45 7.48
C PRO A 53 2.24 9.86 6.56
N SER A 54 3.06 10.80 7.03
CA SER A 54 4.24 11.20 6.28
C SER A 54 5.19 10.02 6.04
N GLY A 55 5.87 10.01 4.89
CA GLY A 55 6.81 8.95 4.56
C GLY A 55 7.92 8.78 5.60
N ALA A 56 8.37 9.89 6.21
CA ALA A 56 9.39 9.87 7.24
C ALA A 56 8.95 9.08 8.49
N PHE A 57 7.72 9.28 8.96
CA PHE A 57 7.17 8.54 10.10
C PHE A 57 6.86 7.09 9.77
N SER A 58 6.34 6.82 8.57
CA SER A 58 6.13 5.44 8.10
C SER A 58 7.44 4.64 8.05
N GLU A 59 8.52 5.25 7.56
CA GLU A 59 9.86 4.65 7.56
C GLU A 59 10.42 4.44 8.97
N GLN A 60 10.21 5.41 9.88
CA GLN A 60 10.62 5.26 11.28
C GLN A 60 9.89 4.11 11.96
N LEU A 61 8.57 3.98 11.76
CA LEU A 61 7.77 2.89 12.33
C LEU A 61 8.29 1.55 11.84
N ARG A 62 8.49 1.40 10.53
CA ARG A 62 9.04 0.17 9.95
C ARG A 62 10.42 -0.13 10.52
N GLY A 63 11.27 0.89 10.60
CA GLY A 63 12.63 0.74 11.11
C GLY A 63 12.71 0.35 12.59
N VAL A 64 11.85 0.91 13.46
CA VAL A 64 11.84 0.52 14.89
C VAL A 64 11.26 -0.88 15.07
N THR A 65 10.22 -1.24 14.33
CA THR A 65 9.64 -2.58 14.35
C THR A 65 10.65 -3.63 13.90
N GLU A 66 11.40 -3.36 12.83
CA GLU A 66 12.47 -4.25 12.37
C GLU A 66 13.60 -4.39 13.40
N ARG A 67 13.98 -3.30 14.07
CA ARG A 67 14.97 -3.34 15.16
C ARG A 67 14.49 -4.18 16.32
N ALA A 68 13.22 -4.07 16.69
CA ALA A 68 12.61 -4.88 17.73
C ALA A 68 12.68 -6.38 17.37
N HIS A 69 12.33 -6.74 16.14
CA HIS A 69 12.47 -8.11 15.65
C HIS A 69 13.92 -8.61 15.72
N LYS A 70 14.89 -7.83 15.26
CA LYS A 70 16.33 -8.19 15.31
C LYS A 70 16.84 -8.32 16.73
N ALA A 71 16.26 -7.59 17.68
CA ALA A 71 16.58 -7.68 19.10
C ALA A 71 15.90 -8.86 19.80
N GLY A 72 15.09 -9.67 19.11
CA GLY A 72 14.38 -10.81 19.68
C GLY A 72 12.97 -10.49 20.18
N PHE A 73 12.49 -9.26 20.02
CA PHE A 73 11.13 -8.84 20.35
C PHE A 73 10.31 -8.70 19.04
N ALA A 74 9.82 -9.84 18.55
CA ALA A 74 9.03 -9.88 17.33
C ALA A 74 7.58 -9.48 17.60
N LEU A 75 7.14 -8.30 17.09
CA LEU A 75 5.76 -7.85 17.16
C LEU A 75 5.29 -7.35 15.81
N ARG A 76 3.97 -7.35 15.62
CA ARG A 76 3.28 -6.69 14.51
C ARG A 76 2.54 -5.46 15.02
N VAL A 77 2.36 -4.46 14.16
CA VAL A 77 1.77 -3.18 14.56
C VAL A 77 0.72 -2.75 13.55
N ALA A 78 -0.50 -2.55 14.02
CA ALA A 78 -1.58 -1.95 13.24
C ALA A 78 -1.87 -0.54 13.76
N VAL A 79 -1.69 0.48 12.93
CA VAL A 79 -2.08 1.86 13.20
C VAL A 79 -3.35 2.15 12.43
N ILE A 80 -4.44 2.41 13.13
CA ILE A 80 -5.79 2.60 12.59
C ILE A 80 -6.19 4.05 12.84
N GLY A 81 -6.30 4.84 11.79
CA GLY A 81 -6.62 6.26 11.85
C GLY A 81 -8.10 6.58 11.67
N SER A 82 -8.83 5.67 11.01
CA SER A 82 -10.22 5.90 10.62
C SER A 82 -11.03 4.60 10.54
N PRO A 83 -12.38 4.67 10.55
CA PRO A 83 -13.22 3.51 10.32
C PRO A 83 -12.97 2.80 8.98
N SER A 84 -12.54 3.53 7.95
CA SER A 84 -12.25 2.95 6.63
C SER A 84 -11.04 2.03 6.61
N ASP A 85 -10.11 2.18 7.57
CA ASP A 85 -8.95 1.30 7.70
C ASP A 85 -9.34 -0.10 8.19
N LEU A 86 -10.57 -0.27 8.71
CA LEU A 86 -11.13 -1.52 9.24
C LEU A 86 -11.97 -2.28 8.20
N GLY A 87 -12.05 -1.81 6.97
CA GLY A 87 -12.77 -2.47 5.88
C GLY A 87 -14.23 -2.82 6.24
N ALA A 88 -14.55 -4.09 6.32
CA ALA A 88 -15.90 -4.59 6.56
C ALA A 88 -16.35 -4.49 8.04
N ILE A 89 -15.46 -4.14 8.95
CA ILE A 89 -15.75 -4.11 10.40
C ILE A 89 -15.57 -2.71 11.04
N PRO A 90 -16.09 -1.64 10.42
CA PRO A 90 -15.88 -0.25 10.90
C PRO A 90 -16.41 -0.01 12.33
N GLY A 91 -17.33 -0.85 12.80
CA GLY A 91 -17.85 -0.79 14.18
C GLY A 91 -16.83 -1.13 15.27
N MET A 92 -15.64 -1.62 14.92
CA MET A 92 -14.54 -1.81 15.88
C MET A 92 -13.68 -0.55 16.05
N PHE A 93 -13.89 0.50 15.25
CA PHE A 93 -13.18 1.76 15.44
C PHE A 93 -13.48 2.36 16.82
N GLY A 94 -12.45 2.86 17.49
CA GLY A 94 -12.54 3.33 18.86
C GLY A 94 -12.46 2.23 19.94
N HIS A 95 -12.35 0.97 19.56
CA HIS A 95 -12.22 -0.16 20.47
C HIS A 95 -10.88 -0.93 20.25
N PRO A 96 -9.71 -0.32 20.49
CA PRO A 96 -8.41 -0.88 20.11
C PRO A 96 -8.14 -2.26 20.70
N GLN A 97 -8.55 -2.50 21.96
CA GLN A 97 -8.35 -3.80 22.60
C GLN A 97 -9.23 -4.90 21.98
N ARG A 98 -10.48 -4.57 21.65
CA ARG A 98 -11.38 -5.51 20.99
C ARG A 98 -10.89 -5.86 19.60
N TYR A 99 -10.44 -4.85 18.87
CA TYR A 99 -9.88 -5.05 17.54
C TYR A 99 -8.57 -5.84 17.57
N ALA A 100 -7.69 -5.59 18.55
CA ALA A 100 -6.47 -6.38 18.73
C ALA A 100 -6.75 -7.87 18.94
N GLY A 101 -7.79 -8.21 19.72
CA GLY A 101 -8.23 -9.60 19.89
C GLY A 101 -8.73 -10.23 18.60
N PHE A 102 -9.54 -9.49 17.82
CA PHE A 102 -10.05 -9.95 16.54
C PHE A 102 -8.91 -10.18 15.54
N LEU A 103 -8.11 -9.17 15.27
CA LEU A 103 -6.99 -9.19 14.32
C LEU A 103 -5.94 -10.25 14.71
N GLY A 104 -5.62 -10.34 16.00
CA GLY A 104 -4.69 -11.36 16.51
C GLY A 104 -5.18 -12.78 16.27
N THR A 105 -6.48 -13.03 16.41
CA THR A 105 -7.10 -14.33 16.11
C THR A 105 -7.02 -14.65 14.62
N GLU A 106 -7.30 -13.69 13.74
CA GLU A 106 -7.17 -13.87 12.30
C GLU A 106 -5.74 -14.20 11.87
N LEU A 107 -4.77 -13.43 12.37
CA LEU A 107 -3.36 -13.66 12.08
C LEU A 107 -2.88 -15.04 12.58
N THR A 108 -3.39 -15.49 13.74
CA THR A 108 -3.08 -16.81 14.29
C THR A 108 -3.71 -17.93 13.45
N ALA A 109 -4.92 -17.74 12.95
CA ALA A 109 -5.56 -18.68 12.02
C ALA A 109 -4.74 -18.80 10.72
N GLY A 110 -4.06 -17.73 10.29
CA GLY A 110 -3.06 -17.70 9.22
C GLY A 110 -1.73 -18.38 9.58
N LYS A 111 -1.65 -19.11 10.73
CA LYS A 111 -0.47 -19.83 11.24
C LYS A 111 0.70 -18.92 11.65
N LEU A 112 0.43 -17.69 12.01
CA LEU A 112 1.43 -16.79 12.58
C LEU A 112 1.39 -16.82 14.11
N THR A 113 2.53 -16.98 14.75
CA THR A 113 2.67 -16.64 16.19
C THR A 113 2.89 -15.13 16.28
N VAL A 114 1.94 -14.40 16.89
CA VAL A 114 1.90 -12.94 16.76
C VAL A 114 1.76 -12.28 18.12
N ALA A 115 2.78 -11.53 18.51
CA ALA A 115 2.59 -10.41 19.43
C ALA A 115 2.09 -9.20 18.61
N LEU A 116 0.96 -8.62 18.96
CA LEU A 116 0.32 -7.56 18.18
C LEU A 116 0.04 -6.33 19.03
N LEU A 117 0.42 -5.18 18.51
CA LEU A 117 0.06 -3.84 19.00
C LEU A 117 -0.92 -3.20 18.04
N VAL A 118 -2.04 -2.72 18.55
CA VAL A 118 -3.01 -1.86 17.83
C VAL A 118 -2.98 -0.46 18.41
N VAL A 119 -2.94 0.55 17.54
CA VAL A 119 -2.96 1.97 17.91
C VAL A 119 -4.12 2.65 17.22
N MET A 120 -5.01 3.27 18.00
CA MET A 120 -6.15 4.07 17.53
C MET A 120 -6.19 5.41 18.29
N PRO A 121 -6.93 6.41 17.84
CA PRO A 121 -7.15 7.64 18.62
C PRO A 121 -7.69 7.38 20.03
N ALA A 122 -8.49 6.32 20.22
CA ALA A 122 -9.03 5.91 21.51
C ALA A 122 -8.03 5.24 22.45
N GLY A 123 -6.80 4.93 21.99
CA GLY A 123 -5.78 4.30 22.81
C GLY A 123 -5.07 3.13 22.12
N PHE A 124 -4.61 2.21 22.94
CA PHE A 124 -3.84 1.04 22.55
C PHE A 124 -4.60 -0.25 22.80
N GLY A 125 -4.39 -1.23 21.94
CA GLY A 125 -4.83 -2.62 22.11
C GLY A 125 -3.64 -3.56 21.93
N SER A 126 -3.74 -4.73 22.52
CA SER A 126 -2.67 -5.74 22.45
C SER A 126 -3.23 -7.15 22.38
N PHE A 127 -2.49 -8.03 21.69
CA PHE A 127 -2.78 -9.45 21.65
C PHE A 127 -1.45 -10.21 21.79
N GLU A 128 -1.42 -11.24 22.67
CA GLU A 128 -0.22 -12.06 22.96
C GLU A 128 1.05 -11.21 23.23
N LEU A 129 0.86 -10.09 23.94
CA LEU A 129 1.91 -9.11 24.22
C LEU A 129 2.18 -9.09 25.75
N PRO A 130 3.23 -9.78 26.24
CA PRO A 130 3.46 -9.94 27.68
C PRO A 130 3.58 -8.63 28.43
N ALA A 131 4.35 -7.65 27.88
CA ALA A 131 4.55 -6.34 28.49
C ALA A 131 3.40 -5.33 28.26
N ALA A 132 2.22 -5.77 27.83
CA ALA A 132 1.11 -4.87 27.53
C ALA A 132 0.74 -3.90 28.67
N GLY A 133 1.06 -4.24 29.93
CA GLY A 133 0.92 -3.34 31.07
C GLY A 133 1.65 -2.01 30.93
N ALA A 134 2.76 -1.98 30.19
CA ALA A 134 3.55 -0.77 29.95
C ALA A 134 2.80 0.28 29.11
N LEU A 135 1.80 -0.14 28.31
CA LEU A 135 0.96 0.76 27.50
C LEU A 135 0.12 1.71 28.36
N ARG A 136 -0.20 1.30 29.63
CA ARG A 136 -1.01 2.13 30.54
C ARG A 136 -0.32 3.43 30.95
N ALA A 137 1.00 3.50 30.83
CA ALA A 137 1.78 4.69 31.15
C ALA A 137 1.90 5.67 29.97
N LEU A 138 1.37 5.29 28.79
CA LEU A 138 1.35 6.13 27.60
C LEU A 138 0.12 7.05 27.58
N ARG A 139 0.30 8.21 26.96
CA ARG A 139 -0.83 9.10 26.69
C ARG A 139 -1.68 8.55 25.57
N ALA A 140 -2.96 8.92 25.55
CA ALA A 140 -3.82 8.62 24.40
C ALA A 140 -3.20 9.19 23.12
N PRO A 141 -3.18 8.40 22.03
CA PRO A 141 -2.62 8.86 20.77
C PRO A 141 -3.36 10.06 20.20
N PRO A 142 -2.67 11.02 19.55
CA PRO A 142 -3.33 12.04 18.75
C PRO A 142 -4.16 11.43 17.63
N ALA A 143 -5.18 12.15 17.15
CA ALA A 143 -6.06 11.63 16.10
C ALA A 143 -5.49 11.77 14.68
N ASP A 144 -4.44 12.58 14.51
CA ASP A 144 -3.79 12.73 13.21
C ASP A 144 -2.87 11.52 12.90
N SER A 145 -2.72 11.19 11.62
CA SER A 145 -1.98 10.00 11.19
C SER A 145 -0.52 10.01 11.62
N ASP A 146 0.16 11.15 11.57
CA ASP A 146 1.55 11.27 12.04
C ASP A 146 1.65 11.12 13.55
N GLY A 147 0.68 11.66 14.28
CA GLY A 147 0.56 11.52 15.72
C GLY A 147 0.34 10.07 16.16
N LEU A 148 -0.53 9.35 15.45
CA LEU A 148 -0.76 7.92 15.69
C LEU A 148 0.50 7.10 15.45
N VAL A 149 1.22 7.37 14.37
CA VAL A 149 2.47 6.66 14.07
C VAL A 149 3.55 6.96 15.11
N ARG A 150 3.67 8.22 15.58
CA ARG A 150 4.58 8.57 16.68
C ARG A 150 4.23 7.85 17.98
N ALA A 151 2.94 7.76 18.30
CA ALA A 151 2.48 7.02 19.47
C ALA A 151 2.80 5.51 19.35
N ALA A 152 2.68 4.95 18.14
CA ALA A 152 3.08 3.56 17.88
C ALA A 152 4.58 3.35 18.10
N ILE A 153 5.42 4.26 17.61
CA ILE A 153 6.88 4.23 17.80
C ILE A 153 7.21 4.27 19.30
N GLU A 154 6.64 5.21 20.05
CA GLU A 154 6.84 5.33 21.50
C GLU A 154 6.40 4.05 22.24
N ALA A 155 5.27 3.48 21.83
CA ALA A 155 4.77 2.22 22.39
C ALA A 155 5.73 1.07 22.15
N ILE A 156 6.27 0.91 20.94
CA ILE A 156 7.26 -0.14 20.63
C ILE A 156 8.52 0.02 21.48
N GLU A 157 9.05 1.24 21.58
CA GLU A 157 10.24 1.50 22.40
C GLU A 157 10.01 1.15 23.88
N LYS A 158 8.83 1.47 24.40
CA LYS A 158 8.48 1.18 25.79
C LYS A 158 8.24 -0.29 26.04
N LEU A 159 7.53 -0.96 25.12
CA LEU A 159 7.27 -2.40 25.18
C LEU A 159 8.56 -3.21 25.08
N SER A 160 9.40 -2.90 24.11
CA SER A 160 10.67 -3.60 23.91
C SER A 160 11.60 -3.44 25.11
N ALA A 161 11.63 -2.25 25.74
CA ALA A 161 12.40 -2.03 26.95
C ALA A 161 11.84 -2.84 28.14
N ALA A 162 10.53 -2.95 28.29
CA ALA A 162 9.87 -3.72 29.33
C ALA A 162 10.10 -5.24 29.18
N GLU A 163 10.28 -5.71 27.96
CA GLU A 163 10.64 -7.11 27.63
C GLU A 163 12.15 -7.40 27.69
N GLY A 164 12.96 -6.42 28.06
CA GLY A 164 14.41 -6.58 28.12
C GLY A 164 15.13 -6.46 26.77
N HIS A 165 14.44 -6.01 25.73
CA HIS A 165 14.98 -5.82 24.38
C HIS A 165 14.93 -4.34 23.94
N PRO A 166 15.54 -3.39 24.69
CA PRO A 166 15.38 -1.97 24.44
C PRO A 166 15.86 -1.57 23.03
N VAL A 167 14.97 -0.98 22.26
CA VAL A 167 15.27 -0.42 20.93
C VAL A 167 14.92 1.05 20.87
N LYS A 168 15.51 1.75 19.91
CA LYS A 168 15.19 3.14 19.57
C LYS A 168 14.83 3.24 18.09
N ALA A 169 13.89 4.11 17.80
CA ALA A 169 13.56 4.42 16.40
C ALA A 169 14.79 4.97 15.67
N PRO A 170 14.96 4.66 14.39
CA PRO A 170 15.95 5.35 13.57
C PRO A 170 15.62 6.85 13.53
N PRO A 171 16.61 7.73 13.35
CA PRO A 171 16.34 9.14 13.12
C PRO A 171 15.41 9.28 11.91
N ALA A 172 14.44 10.20 11.98
CA ALA A 172 13.65 10.53 10.82
C ALA A 172 14.62 10.97 9.72
N LYS A 173 14.69 10.24 8.63
CA LYS A 173 15.35 10.75 7.44
C LYS A 173 14.54 11.97 7.05
N GLY A 174 15.10 13.16 7.26
CA GLY A 174 14.46 14.41 6.89
C GLY A 174 13.89 14.23 5.50
N GLY A 175 12.63 14.58 5.31
CA GLY A 175 11.95 14.48 4.04
C GLY A 175 12.67 15.35 2.98
N GLY A 176 13.77 14.85 2.51
CA GLY A 176 14.30 15.22 1.22
C GLY A 176 13.24 14.81 0.24
N GLY A 177 12.61 15.81 -0.39
CA GLY A 177 11.48 15.64 -1.27
C GLY A 177 11.65 14.38 -2.11
N GLY A 178 10.75 13.43 -1.91
CA GLY A 178 10.65 12.31 -2.83
C GLY A 178 10.57 12.94 -4.21
N ALA A 179 11.49 12.57 -5.07
CA ALA A 179 11.40 12.98 -6.47
C ALA A 179 9.96 12.66 -6.89
N PRO A 180 9.20 13.64 -7.37
CA PRO A 180 7.79 13.43 -7.61
C PRO A 180 7.64 12.19 -8.48
N THR A 181 6.83 11.25 -8.08
CA THR A 181 6.55 9.99 -8.81
C THR A 181 6.15 10.29 -10.26
N ALA A 182 5.73 11.51 -10.54
CA ALA A 182 5.58 12.08 -11.87
C ALA A 182 6.85 11.93 -12.76
N LEU A 183 8.04 11.98 -12.19
CA LEU A 183 9.27 11.87 -12.98
C LEU A 183 9.46 10.46 -13.55
N VAL A 184 9.00 9.43 -12.84
CA VAL A 184 9.10 8.03 -13.29
C VAL A 184 8.21 7.77 -14.51
N PHE A 185 7.07 8.46 -14.61
CA PHE A 185 6.15 8.32 -15.74
C PHE A 185 6.38 9.37 -16.85
N VAL A 186 6.90 10.56 -16.51
CA VAL A 186 7.15 11.64 -17.49
C VAL A 186 8.34 11.30 -18.40
N VAL A 187 9.39 10.70 -17.88
CA VAL A 187 10.58 10.36 -18.68
C VAL A 187 10.26 9.39 -19.83
N PRO A 188 9.58 8.24 -19.62
CA PRO A 188 9.23 7.34 -20.72
C PRO A 188 8.26 7.98 -21.72
N VAL A 189 7.33 8.82 -21.26
CA VAL A 189 6.39 9.54 -22.17
C VAL A 189 7.13 10.54 -23.06
N ILE A 190 8.10 11.29 -22.51
CA ILE A 190 8.92 12.21 -23.29
C ILE A 190 9.79 11.46 -24.30
N LEU A 191 10.38 10.32 -23.90
CA LEU A 191 11.19 9.49 -24.80
C LEU A 191 10.36 8.91 -25.95
N LEU A 192 9.14 8.46 -25.69
CA LEU A 192 8.21 8.00 -26.71
C LEU A 192 7.78 9.12 -27.66
N ALA A 193 7.53 10.32 -27.14
CA ALA A 193 7.18 11.49 -27.97
C ALA A 193 8.36 11.90 -28.87
N LEU A 194 9.58 11.90 -28.36
CA LEU A 194 10.79 12.21 -29.12
C LEU A 194 11.08 11.15 -30.19
N ALA A 195 10.88 9.87 -29.89
CA ALA A 195 11.01 8.77 -30.84
C ALA A 195 9.99 8.90 -31.98
N GLY A 196 8.72 9.21 -31.65
CA GLY A 196 7.67 9.46 -32.64
C GLY A 196 7.98 10.65 -33.56
N LEU A 197 8.54 11.72 -32.99
CA LEU A 197 8.94 12.91 -33.76
C LEU A 197 10.13 12.59 -34.69
N ALA A 198 11.07 11.78 -34.28
CA ALA A 198 12.22 11.36 -35.09
C ALA A 198 11.77 10.49 -36.28
N VAL A 199 10.84 9.54 -36.07
CA VAL A 199 10.28 8.69 -37.11
C VAL A 199 9.47 9.51 -38.12
N SER A 200 8.66 10.45 -37.66
CA SER A 200 7.86 11.31 -38.56
C SER A 200 8.71 12.23 -39.42
N ARG A 201 9.82 12.75 -38.86
CA ARG A 201 10.79 13.56 -39.64
C ARG A 201 11.54 12.72 -40.68
N ARG A 202 11.83 11.46 -40.38
CA ARG A 202 12.50 10.56 -41.33
C ARG A 202 11.55 10.17 -42.47
N ALA A 203 10.27 9.92 -42.20
CA ALA A 203 9.26 9.63 -43.21
C ALA A 203 9.12 10.79 -44.19
N ARG A 204 9.01 12.05 -43.73
CA ARG A 204 8.90 13.24 -44.58
C ARG A 204 10.11 13.47 -45.47
N ARG A 205 11.31 13.05 -45.07
CA ARG A 205 12.56 13.17 -45.88
C ARG A 205 12.58 12.13 -47.00
N VAL A 206 11.98 10.96 -46.81
CA VAL A 206 11.90 9.91 -47.83
C VAL A 206 10.89 10.30 -48.92
N ASP A 207 9.75 10.93 -48.55
CA ASP A 207 8.75 11.40 -49.51
C ASP A 207 9.28 12.58 -50.37
N ALA A 208 9.99 13.52 -49.73
CA ALA A 208 10.62 14.67 -50.46
C ALA A 208 11.75 14.24 -51.44
N GLY A 209 12.33 13.05 -51.25
CA GLY A 209 13.31 12.49 -52.20
C GLY A 209 12.71 11.82 -53.42
N ARG A 210 11.47 11.31 -53.32
CA ARG A 210 10.76 10.65 -54.44
C ARG A 210 10.21 11.63 -55.49
N ASP A 211 9.85 12.81 -55.06
CA ASP A 211 9.27 13.83 -55.99
C ASP A 211 10.34 14.43 -56.91
N ILE A 212 11.61 14.26 -56.63
CA ILE A 212 12.74 14.76 -57.45
C ILE A 212 13.08 13.78 -58.58
N GLU A 213 12.83 12.48 -58.41
CA GLU A 213 13.14 11.44 -59.41
C GLU A 213 12.06 11.22 -60.48
N SER A 214 10.82 11.70 -60.25
CA SER A 214 9.74 11.55 -61.19
C SER A 214 9.55 12.74 -62.15
N GLY A 215 10.41 13.74 -62.12
CA GLY A 215 10.34 14.96 -62.92
C GLY A 215 11.46 15.15 -63.95
N ALA A 216 12.21 14.08 -64.34
CA ALA A 216 13.24 14.09 -65.33
C ALA A 216 12.89 13.23 -66.55
#